data_45f51200c590ab7dbae1b82fda6ea1e5
#
_entry.id   45f51200c590ab7dbae1b82fda6ea1e5
#
_cell.length_a   1.000
_cell.length_b   1.000
_cell.length_c   1.000
_cell.angle_alpha   90.00
_cell.angle_beta   90.00
_cell.angle_gamma   90.00
#
_symmetry.space_group_name_H-M   'P 1'
#
loop_
_entity.id
_entity.type
_entity.pdbx_description
1 polymer ?
#
loop_
_entity_poly.entity_id
_entity_poly.type
_entity_poly.pdbx_seq_one_letter_code
_entity_poly.pdbx_strand_id
1 'polypeptide(L)'
;MTRLLIFSVIAALPLLVQAEAVSSEMETNIPLRAQIKAKESTLIASEMNARINQLKLHDGERFTEGQTLVAFNCSLEEAQLNKAKATLEKASKNYEVKQRLEALKSISALEVAVAKAEEGEARADVQIAQAVLSRCNIKAPFSGKVTDVIAKPYQTVKIGDPLLEILNDKSLEIEFMAESKNLASLAVGKKFQVSVNETGKTYTAEITRLGGKVDPVSQTIKVYGRITDKADDLLPGMSGAIALKP
;
A
#
# COMPACT_ATOMS: atom_id res chain seq x y z
N MET A 1 45.66 -30.21 -98.49
CA MET A 1 45.93 -29.16 -97.48
C MET A 1 44.68 -28.98 -96.69
N THR A 2 44.53 -29.70 -95.57
CA THR A 2 43.31 -29.75 -94.79
C THR A 2 43.67 -29.53 -93.35
N ARG A 3 43.28 -28.41 -92.75
CA ARG A 3 43.51 -28.10 -91.34
C ARG A 3 42.37 -28.63 -90.50
N LEU A 4 42.70 -29.52 -89.59
CA LEU A 4 41.80 -30.09 -88.58
C LEU A 4 41.66 -29.14 -87.38
N LEU A 5 40.45 -28.66 -87.10
CA LEU A 5 40.13 -27.85 -85.90
C LEU A 5 39.58 -28.75 -84.86
N ILE A 6 40.31 -28.84 -83.76
CA ILE A 6 39.86 -29.61 -82.52
C ILE A 6 39.07 -28.62 -81.65
N PHE A 7 37.79 -28.90 -81.44
CA PHE A 7 36.95 -28.19 -80.49
C PHE A 7 37.10 -28.85 -79.13
N SER A 8 37.66 -28.12 -78.18
CA SER A 8 37.71 -28.55 -76.76
C SER A 8 36.47 -28.11 -76.07
N VAL A 9 35.65 -29.09 -75.57
CA VAL A 9 34.45 -28.86 -74.79
C VAL A 9 34.89 -28.78 -73.32
N ILE A 10 34.81 -27.59 -72.72
CA ILE A 10 35.01 -27.41 -71.29
C ILE A 10 33.68 -27.64 -70.61
N ALA A 11 33.56 -28.73 -69.87
CA ALA A 11 32.41 -28.99 -69.00
C ALA A 11 32.51 -28.15 -67.72
N ALA A 12 31.65 -27.17 -67.57
CA ALA A 12 31.49 -26.40 -66.34
C ALA A 12 30.63 -27.16 -65.35
N LEU A 13 31.21 -27.56 -64.24
CA LEU A 13 30.52 -28.13 -63.09
C LEU A 13 29.95 -27.01 -62.25
N PRO A 14 28.64 -26.97 -61.88
CA PRO A 14 28.12 -25.99 -60.95
C PRO A 14 28.48 -26.43 -59.52
N LEU A 15 29.27 -25.61 -58.80
CA LEU A 15 29.43 -25.69 -57.36
C LEU A 15 28.09 -25.29 -56.69
N LEU A 16 27.39 -26.29 -56.13
CA LEU A 16 26.31 -26.08 -55.20
C LEU A 16 26.90 -25.59 -53.87
N VAL A 17 26.87 -24.29 -53.62
CA VAL A 17 27.13 -23.70 -52.31
C VAL A 17 25.89 -23.97 -51.48
N GLN A 18 25.93 -24.95 -50.62
CA GLN A 18 24.96 -25.11 -49.52
C GLN A 18 25.19 -23.97 -48.50
N ALA A 19 24.34 -22.94 -48.54
CA ALA A 19 24.23 -21.98 -47.47
C ALA A 19 23.47 -22.65 -46.32
N GLU A 20 24.20 -23.23 -45.37
CA GLU A 20 23.64 -23.58 -44.07
C GLU A 20 23.20 -22.28 -43.39
N ALA A 21 21.90 -22.03 -43.38
CA ALA A 21 21.30 -21.02 -42.58
C ALA A 21 21.40 -21.44 -41.09
N VAL A 22 22.47 -21.01 -40.44
CA VAL A 22 22.59 -21.04 -39.00
C VAL A 22 21.64 -19.97 -38.47
N SER A 23 20.37 -20.29 -38.34
CA SER A 23 19.43 -19.52 -37.51
C SER A 23 19.79 -19.80 -36.04
N SER A 24 20.81 -19.14 -35.53
CA SER A 24 20.93 -18.96 -34.09
C SER A 24 19.79 -18.03 -33.67
N GLU A 25 18.68 -18.60 -33.23
CA GLU A 25 17.72 -17.90 -32.38
C GLU A 25 18.50 -17.51 -31.13
N MET A 26 19.08 -16.31 -31.19
CA MET A 26 19.56 -15.63 -30.02
C MET A 26 18.30 -15.19 -29.29
N GLU A 27 17.72 -16.10 -28.46
CA GLU A 27 16.75 -15.71 -27.43
C GLU A 27 17.46 -14.66 -26.57
N THR A 28 17.28 -13.41 -26.91
CA THR A 28 17.67 -12.29 -26.06
C THR A 28 16.76 -12.36 -24.84
N ASN A 29 17.20 -13.12 -23.86
CA ASN A 29 16.57 -13.19 -22.57
C ASN A 29 16.81 -11.85 -21.87
N ILE A 30 16.01 -10.83 -22.29
CA ILE A 30 16.04 -9.51 -21.68
C ILE A 30 15.56 -9.71 -20.24
N PRO A 31 16.43 -9.48 -19.25
CA PRO A 31 16.03 -9.69 -17.86
C PRO A 31 14.85 -8.80 -17.52
N LEU A 32 13.80 -9.40 -16.97
CA LEU A 32 12.61 -8.64 -16.56
C LEU A 32 12.99 -7.72 -15.40
N ARG A 33 12.72 -6.43 -15.56
CA ARG A 33 12.94 -5.46 -14.48
C ARG A 33 11.93 -5.65 -13.37
N ALA A 34 12.43 -5.71 -12.15
CA ALA A 34 11.63 -5.82 -10.93
C ALA A 34 11.85 -4.60 -10.04
N GLN A 35 10.84 -4.26 -9.28
CA GLN A 35 10.90 -3.25 -8.23
C GLN A 35 10.45 -3.87 -6.91
N ILE A 36 11.20 -3.59 -5.85
CA ILE A 36 10.83 -3.96 -4.48
C ILE A 36 9.97 -2.83 -3.92
N LYS A 37 8.77 -3.16 -3.46
CA LYS A 37 7.81 -2.23 -2.86
C LYS A 37 7.45 -2.66 -1.45
N ALA A 38 7.11 -1.70 -0.61
CA ALA A 38 6.39 -2.02 0.61
C ALA A 38 4.97 -2.45 0.25
N LYS A 39 4.48 -3.53 0.83
CA LYS A 39 3.10 -3.99 0.65
C LYS A 39 2.10 -3.01 1.27
N GLU A 40 2.51 -2.37 2.35
CA GLU A 40 1.74 -1.36 3.07
C GLU A 40 2.52 -0.06 3.06
N SER A 41 1.99 0.96 2.39
CA SER A 41 2.48 2.33 2.45
C SER A 41 1.29 3.28 2.34
N THR A 42 1.36 4.39 3.04
CA THR A 42 0.30 5.38 3.01
C THR A 42 0.82 6.78 3.33
N LEU A 43 0.17 7.75 2.71
CA LEU A 43 0.31 9.15 3.03
C LEU A 43 -0.70 9.49 4.15
N ILE A 44 -0.21 9.84 5.31
CA ILE A 44 -1.01 10.30 6.44
C ILE A 44 -1.37 11.76 6.20
N ALA A 45 -2.66 12.05 6.14
CA ALA A 45 -3.21 13.39 5.97
C ALA A 45 -4.00 13.81 7.21
N SER A 46 -4.19 15.12 7.37
CA SER A 46 -4.98 15.67 8.47
C SER A 46 -6.47 15.36 8.30
N GLU A 47 -7.11 14.86 9.37
CA GLU A 47 -8.55 14.60 9.41
C GLU A 47 -9.35 15.76 9.98
N MET A 48 -8.67 16.85 10.38
CA MET A 48 -9.31 18.00 11.00
C MET A 48 -8.55 19.31 10.70
N ASN A 49 -9.23 20.43 10.89
CA ASN A 49 -8.59 21.75 10.86
C ASN A 49 -8.04 22.05 12.26
N ALA A 50 -6.73 21.93 12.43
CA ALA A 50 -6.11 22.11 13.74
C ALA A 50 -4.65 22.55 13.64
N ARG A 51 -4.10 23.02 14.76
CA ARG A 51 -2.66 23.25 14.89
C ARG A 51 -1.98 21.98 15.39
N ILE A 52 -0.90 21.58 14.72
CA ILE A 52 -0.04 20.47 15.18
C ILE A 52 0.61 20.89 16.51
N ASN A 53 0.38 20.09 17.54
CA ASN A 53 1.01 20.27 18.84
C ASN A 53 2.31 19.49 18.92
N GLN A 54 2.31 18.26 18.43
CA GLN A 54 3.47 17.38 18.44
C GLN A 54 3.57 16.58 17.12
N LEU A 55 4.76 16.60 16.54
CA LEU A 55 5.22 15.77 15.45
C LEU A 55 6.69 15.49 15.74
N LYS A 56 6.98 14.35 16.38
CA LYS A 56 8.32 14.04 16.91
C LYS A 56 9.14 13.16 15.98
N LEU A 57 8.50 12.54 15.01
CA LEU A 57 9.15 11.60 14.10
C LEU A 57 9.94 12.34 13.02
N HIS A 58 11.07 11.73 12.61
CA HIS A 58 11.92 12.21 11.53
C HIS A 58 11.99 11.17 10.41
N ASP A 59 12.45 11.60 9.24
CA ASP A 59 12.65 10.72 8.10
C ASP A 59 13.58 9.56 8.48
N GLY A 60 13.20 8.33 8.09
CA GLY A 60 13.90 7.10 8.41
C GLY A 60 13.64 6.53 9.81
N GLU A 61 12.95 7.25 10.68
CA GLU A 61 12.68 6.81 12.05
C GLU A 61 11.60 5.72 12.08
N ARG A 62 11.77 4.79 13.04
CA ARG A 62 10.81 3.68 13.24
C ARG A 62 9.67 4.07 14.13
N PHE A 63 8.52 3.49 13.84
CA PHE A 63 7.32 3.56 14.69
C PHE A 63 6.69 2.17 14.83
N THR A 64 5.83 2.03 15.83
CA THR A 64 5.04 0.82 16.08
C THR A 64 3.56 1.09 15.85
N GLU A 65 2.81 0.04 15.51
CA GLU A 65 1.35 0.11 15.37
C GLU A 65 0.70 0.71 16.64
N GLY A 66 -0.27 1.59 16.44
CA GLY A 66 -0.97 2.30 17.52
C GLY A 66 -0.18 3.48 18.13
N GLN A 67 1.10 3.65 17.81
CA GLN A 67 1.89 4.81 18.24
C GLN A 67 1.29 6.10 17.68
N THR A 68 1.21 7.15 18.50
CA THR A 68 0.80 8.48 18.05
C THR A 68 1.87 9.08 17.15
N LEU A 69 1.55 9.30 15.89
CA LEU A 69 2.42 9.92 14.89
C LEU A 69 2.33 11.45 14.95
N VAL A 70 1.09 11.95 15.02
CA VAL A 70 0.79 13.39 15.08
C VAL A 70 -0.23 13.64 16.19
N ALA A 71 0.01 14.64 17.01
CA ALA A 71 -0.95 15.13 18.00
C ALA A 71 -1.31 16.59 17.72
N PHE A 72 -2.60 16.88 17.66
CA PHE A 72 -3.12 18.23 17.46
C PHE A 72 -3.43 18.93 18.78
N ASN A 73 -3.58 20.25 18.75
CA ASN A 73 -4.14 21.01 19.85
C ASN A 73 -5.67 20.89 19.82
N CYS A 74 -6.22 20.19 20.79
CA CYS A 74 -7.64 19.85 20.87
C CYS A 74 -8.31 20.31 22.17
N SER A 75 -7.84 21.41 22.72
CA SER A 75 -8.43 21.96 23.95
C SER A 75 -9.92 22.31 23.82
N LEU A 76 -10.35 22.71 22.63
CA LEU A 76 -11.76 23.01 22.34
C LEU A 76 -12.61 21.73 22.29
N GLU A 77 -12.13 20.70 21.61
CA GLU A 77 -12.79 19.38 21.47
C GLU A 77 -12.91 18.68 22.83
N GLU A 78 -11.88 18.79 23.65
CA GLU A 78 -11.94 18.29 25.05
C GLU A 78 -13.00 19.00 25.88
N ALA A 79 -13.06 20.35 25.75
CA ALA A 79 -14.10 21.13 26.43
C ALA A 79 -15.51 20.79 25.93
N GLN A 80 -15.69 20.54 24.64
CA GLN A 80 -16.95 20.11 24.05
C GLN A 80 -17.37 18.72 24.54
N LEU A 81 -16.44 17.78 24.62
CA LEU A 81 -16.73 16.45 25.21
C LEU A 81 -17.13 16.56 26.68
N ASN A 82 -16.45 17.40 27.47
CA ASN A 82 -16.79 17.61 28.88
C ASN A 82 -18.18 18.24 29.03
N LYS A 83 -18.55 19.19 28.18
CA LYS A 83 -19.90 19.77 28.13
C LYS A 83 -20.96 18.70 27.81
N ALA A 84 -20.72 17.88 26.77
CA ALA A 84 -21.64 16.79 26.39
C ALA A 84 -21.82 15.77 27.53
N LYS A 85 -20.74 15.39 28.25
CA LYS A 85 -20.81 14.51 29.40
C LYS A 85 -21.65 15.10 30.53
N ALA A 86 -21.48 16.38 30.84
CA ALA A 86 -22.29 17.05 31.86
C ALA A 86 -23.78 17.13 31.47
N THR A 87 -24.07 17.29 30.18
CA THR A 87 -25.46 17.28 29.67
C THR A 87 -26.06 15.87 29.81
N LEU A 88 -25.33 14.82 29.49
CA LEU A 88 -25.76 13.44 29.66
C LEU A 88 -26.02 13.12 31.14
N GLU A 89 -25.12 13.54 32.02
CA GLU A 89 -25.30 13.34 33.47
C GLU A 89 -26.59 13.97 33.96
N LYS A 90 -26.88 15.23 33.57
CA LYS A 90 -28.13 15.90 33.87
C LYS A 90 -29.35 15.15 33.34
N ALA A 91 -29.32 14.68 32.09
CA ALA A 91 -30.41 13.95 31.44
C ALA A 91 -30.66 12.59 32.14
N SER A 92 -29.57 11.86 32.45
CA SER A 92 -29.64 10.59 33.20
C SER A 92 -30.25 10.79 34.56
N LYS A 93 -29.88 11.83 35.32
CA LYS A 93 -30.48 12.11 36.64
C LYS A 93 -31.95 12.50 36.52
N ASN A 94 -32.31 13.26 35.51
CA ASN A 94 -33.74 13.59 35.26
C ASN A 94 -34.54 12.32 34.95
N TYR A 95 -34.05 11.43 34.11
CA TYR A 95 -34.68 10.15 33.80
C TYR A 95 -34.84 9.26 35.06
N GLU A 96 -33.77 9.12 35.86
CA GLU A 96 -33.80 8.36 37.12
C GLU A 96 -34.87 8.91 38.08
N VAL A 97 -34.95 10.21 38.24
CA VAL A 97 -35.99 10.83 39.10
C VAL A 97 -37.40 10.57 38.55
N LYS A 98 -37.61 10.74 37.24
CA LYS A 98 -38.88 10.46 36.56
C LYS A 98 -39.33 8.99 36.75
N GLN A 99 -38.40 8.03 36.60
CA GLN A 99 -38.72 6.62 36.86
C GLN A 99 -39.20 6.36 38.32
N ARG A 100 -38.57 7.00 39.32
CA ARG A 100 -38.99 6.88 40.71
C ARG A 100 -40.37 7.47 40.94
N LEU A 101 -40.68 8.62 40.33
CA LEU A 101 -41.99 9.27 40.44
C LEU A 101 -43.10 8.48 39.74
N GLU A 102 -42.81 7.81 38.62
CA GLU A 102 -43.74 6.89 37.95
C GLU A 102 -44.08 5.69 38.86
N ALA A 103 -43.06 5.07 39.48
CA ALA A 103 -43.24 3.98 40.41
C ALA A 103 -44.16 4.36 41.59
N LEU A 104 -44.16 5.64 41.98
CA LEU A 104 -45.06 6.24 42.97
C LEU A 104 -46.41 6.71 42.38
N LYS A 105 -46.64 6.41 41.05
CA LYS A 105 -47.83 6.85 40.30
C LYS A 105 -48.05 8.40 40.29
N SER A 106 -46.98 9.16 40.44
CA SER A 106 -47.01 10.63 40.53
C SER A 106 -46.85 11.33 39.18
N ILE A 107 -46.45 10.62 38.15
CA ILE A 107 -46.29 11.12 36.74
C ILE A 107 -46.75 10.05 35.75
N SER A 108 -46.93 10.47 34.48
CA SER A 108 -47.32 9.55 33.40
C SER A 108 -46.16 8.78 32.82
N ALA A 109 -46.42 7.60 32.25
CA ALA A 109 -45.41 6.85 31.48
C ALA A 109 -44.88 7.62 30.29
N LEU A 110 -45.66 8.55 29.70
CA LEU A 110 -45.21 9.43 28.62
C LEU A 110 -44.06 10.33 29.06
N GLU A 111 -44.17 10.92 30.27
CA GLU A 111 -43.10 11.80 30.77
C GLU A 111 -41.80 11.04 31.02
N VAL A 112 -41.88 9.78 31.46
CA VAL A 112 -40.70 8.90 31.59
C VAL A 112 -40.10 8.57 30.23
N ALA A 113 -40.96 8.25 29.23
CA ALA A 113 -40.52 7.97 27.88
C ALA A 113 -39.80 9.20 27.22
N VAL A 114 -40.30 10.42 27.45
CA VAL A 114 -39.66 11.65 27.01
C VAL A 114 -38.28 11.81 27.65
N ALA A 115 -38.20 11.68 29.00
CA ALA A 115 -36.92 11.81 29.72
C ALA A 115 -35.89 10.74 29.27
N LYS A 116 -36.35 9.53 28.96
CA LYS A 116 -35.49 8.47 28.35
C LYS A 116 -34.99 8.83 26.99
N ALA A 117 -35.81 9.46 26.13
CA ALA A 117 -35.40 9.93 24.81
C ALA A 117 -34.37 11.06 24.91
N GLU A 118 -34.56 12.00 25.86
CA GLU A 118 -33.59 13.07 26.15
C GLU A 118 -32.24 12.53 26.62
N GLU A 119 -32.23 11.50 27.48
CA GLU A 119 -31.00 10.81 27.87
C GLU A 119 -30.31 10.13 26.66
N GLY A 120 -31.10 9.50 25.79
CA GLY A 120 -30.62 8.88 24.57
C GLY A 120 -29.95 9.90 23.63
N GLU A 121 -30.56 11.06 23.44
CA GLU A 121 -30.00 12.17 22.65
C GLU A 121 -28.68 12.67 23.24
N ALA A 122 -28.64 12.97 24.54
CA ALA A 122 -27.44 13.45 25.21
C ALA A 122 -26.31 12.39 25.17
N ARG A 123 -26.65 11.10 25.19
CA ARG A 123 -25.68 10.00 25.01
C ARG A 123 -25.08 9.98 23.59
N ALA A 124 -25.89 10.23 22.57
CA ALA A 124 -25.44 10.35 21.20
C ALA A 124 -24.49 11.56 21.03
N ASP A 125 -24.78 12.68 21.67
CA ASP A 125 -23.91 13.86 21.66
C ASP A 125 -22.52 13.57 22.27
N VAL A 126 -22.45 12.79 23.36
CA VAL A 126 -21.17 12.33 23.92
C VAL A 126 -20.40 11.48 22.92
N GLN A 127 -21.08 10.56 22.20
CA GLN A 127 -20.43 9.71 21.20
C GLN A 127 -19.88 10.55 20.05
N ILE A 128 -20.61 11.55 19.57
CA ILE A 128 -20.16 12.48 18.52
C ILE A 128 -18.92 13.24 18.98
N ALA A 129 -18.97 13.86 20.18
CA ALA A 129 -17.83 14.60 20.71
C ALA A 129 -16.59 13.71 20.91
N GLN A 130 -16.80 12.46 21.32
CA GLN A 130 -15.72 11.48 21.50
C GLN A 130 -15.10 11.05 20.16
N ALA A 131 -15.92 10.87 19.12
CA ALA A 131 -15.45 10.58 17.77
C ALA A 131 -14.64 11.74 17.19
N VAL A 132 -15.04 12.99 17.42
CA VAL A 132 -14.27 14.16 17.03
C VAL A 132 -12.93 14.21 17.78
N LEU A 133 -12.94 14.01 19.09
CA LEU A 133 -11.72 14.00 19.91
C LEU A 133 -10.75 12.88 19.51
N SER A 134 -11.24 11.74 19.03
CA SER A 134 -10.37 10.64 18.60
C SER A 134 -9.45 11.02 17.42
N ARG A 135 -9.85 11.99 16.58
CA ARG A 135 -9.07 12.52 15.45
C ARG A 135 -7.91 13.41 15.89
N CYS A 136 -7.88 13.80 17.16
CA CYS A 136 -6.81 14.65 17.72
C CYS A 136 -5.45 13.98 17.76
N ASN A 137 -5.44 12.67 17.73
CA ASN A 137 -4.22 11.89 17.73
C ASN A 137 -4.24 10.90 16.56
N ILE A 138 -3.46 11.18 15.53
CA ILE A 138 -3.29 10.26 14.42
C ILE A 138 -2.34 9.15 14.86
N LYS A 139 -2.86 7.92 14.85
CA LYS A 139 -2.11 6.72 15.25
C LYS A 139 -1.64 5.95 14.03
N ALA A 140 -0.50 5.28 14.16
CA ALA A 140 0.04 4.40 13.14
C ALA A 140 -0.88 3.19 12.90
N PRO A 141 -1.30 2.92 11.65
CA PRO A 141 -2.15 1.78 11.31
C PRO A 141 -1.39 0.44 11.26
N PHE A 142 -0.07 0.49 11.17
CA PHE A 142 0.86 -0.65 11.17
C PHE A 142 2.21 -0.20 11.74
N SER A 143 3.14 -1.13 11.95
CA SER A 143 4.52 -0.82 12.34
C SER A 143 5.40 -0.65 11.11
N GLY A 144 6.37 0.30 11.15
CA GLY A 144 7.22 0.56 10.00
C GLY A 144 8.21 1.70 10.19
N LYS A 145 8.46 2.42 9.09
CA LYS A 145 9.34 3.60 9.03
C LYS A 145 8.65 4.78 8.37
N VAL A 146 9.01 5.96 8.82
CA VAL A 146 8.67 7.23 8.16
C VAL A 146 9.59 7.40 6.95
N THR A 147 9.00 7.67 5.78
CA THR A 147 9.76 7.98 4.56
C THR A 147 9.97 9.46 4.37
N ASP A 148 8.95 10.27 4.67
CA ASP A 148 9.00 11.71 4.53
C ASP A 148 8.12 12.40 5.57
N VAL A 149 8.63 13.46 6.20
CA VAL A 149 7.90 14.34 7.12
C VAL A 149 7.62 15.66 6.43
N ILE A 150 6.39 15.84 5.95
CA ILE A 150 5.96 16.97 5.13
C ILE A 150 5.57 18.17 5.99
N ALA A 151 4.78 17.92 7.05
CA ALA A 151 4.31 18.96 7.96
C ALA A 151 5.34 19.30 9.03
N LYS A 152 5.18 20.46 9.65
CA LYS A 152 6.07 20.94 10.73
C LYS A 152 5.32 21.07 12.05
N PRO A 153 5.99 20.85 13.20
CA PRO A 153 5.43 21.15 14.50
C PRO A 153 4.92 22.62 14.55
N TYR A 154 3.80 22.82 15.23
CA TYR A 154 3.13 24.12 15.41
C TYR A 154 2.51 24.74 14.14
N GLN A 155 2.59 24.07 13.00
CA GLN A 155 1.88 24.45 11.79
C GLN A 155 0.36 24.26 11.98
N THR A 156 -0.43 25.16 11.41
CA THR A 156 -1.88 24.97 11.25
C THR A 156 -2.14 24.26 9.93
N VAL A 157 -2.92 23.18 9.98
CA VAL A 157 -3.26 22.36 8.83
C VAL A 157 -4.77 22.28 8.65
N LYS A 158 -5.18 21.96 7.42
CA LYS A 158 -6.57 21.75 7.02
C LYS A 158 -6.83 20.26 6.79
N ILE A 159 -8.10 19.89 6.75
CA ILE A 159 -8.51 18.54 6.34
C ILE A 159 -7.94 18.22 4.96
N GLY A 160 -7.26 17.08 4.84
CA GLY A 160 -6.63 16.62 3.61
C GLY A 160 -5.18 17.06 3.41
N ASP A 161 -4.66 17.99 4.22
CA ASP A 161 -3.25 18.38 4.11
C ASP A 161 -2.34 17.20 4.44
N PRO A 162 -1.31 16.90 3.61
CA PRO A 162 -0.36 15.81 3.86
C PRO A 162 0.52 16.14 5.08
N LEU A 163 0.72 15.16 5.93
CA LEU A 163 1.50 15.33 7.17
C LEU A 163 2.82 14.56 7.12
N LEU A 164 2.76 13.28 6.81
CA LEU A 164 3.93 12.41 6.70
C LEU A 164 3.59 11.17 5.85
N GLU A 165 4.60 10.57 5.24
CA GLU A 165 4.49 9.32 4.51
C GLU A 165 5.13 8.20 5.31
N ILE A 166 4.43 7.05 5.38
CA ILE A 166 4.87 5.88 6.14
C ILE A 166 4.79 4.61 5.31
N LEU A 167 5.67 3.66 5.60
CA LEU A 167 5.64 2.34 5.00
C LEU A 167 6.05 1.24 5.98
N ASN A 168 5.60 0.03 5.70
CA ASN A 168 6.03 -1.18 6.38
C ASN A 168 7.25 -1.78 5.68
N ASP A 169 8.44 -1.57 6.23
CA ASP A 169 9.72 -2.05 5.68
C ASP A 169 9.98 -3.54 5.93
N LYS A 170 9.11 -4.22 6.67
CA LYS A 170 9.17 -5.66 6.91
C LYS A 170 8.30 -6.48 5.99
N SER A 171 7.29 -5.86 5.38
CA SER A 171 6.36 -6.49 4.45
C SER A 171 6.66 -6.02 3.03
N LEU A 172 7.63 -6.70 2.38
CA LEU A 172 8.07 -6.35 1.03
C LEU A 172 7.37 -7.22 -0.03
N GLU A 173 7.12 -6.62 -1.17
CA GLU A 173 6.57 -7.25 -2.36
C GLU A 173 7.45 -6.91 -3.58
N ILE A 174 7.68 -7.88 -4.45
CA ILE A 174 8.33 -7.66 -5.74
C ILE A 174 7.24 -7.43 -6.78
N GLU A 175 7.32 -6.32 -7.51
CA GLU A 175 6.46 -6.05 -8.67
C GLU A 175 7.30 -6.08 -9.94
N PHE A 176 6.86 -6.81 -10.95
CA PHE A 176 7.47 -6.82 -12.28
C PHE A 176 6.44 -6.99 -13.39
N MET A 177 6.85 -6.62 -14.60
CA MET A 177 6.03 -6.76 -15.79
C MET A 177 6.51 -7.98 -16.58
N ALA A 178 5.59 -8.90 -16.87
CA ALA A 178 5.87 -10.06 -17.71
C ALA A 178 5.05 -9.99 -19.00
N GLU A 179 5.59 -10.51 -20.10
CA GLU A 179 4.85 -10.59 -21.36
C GLU A 179 3.63 -11.49 -21.22
N SER A 180 2.49 -11.05 -21.73
CA SER A 180 1.23 -11.78 -21.62
C SER A 180 1.24 -13.13 -22.36
N LYS A 181 2.08 -13.29 -23.38
CA LYS A 181 2.26 -14.59 -24.07
C LYS A 181 2.77 -15.69 -23.14
N ASN A 182 3.46 -15.30 -22.07
CA ASN A 182 4.03 -16.24 -21.09
C ASN A 182 3.07 -16.53 -19.92
N LEU A 183 1.82 -16.05 -19.97
CA LEU A 183 0.85 -16.17 -18.89
C LEU A 183 0.65 -17.61 -18.40
N ALA A 184 0.65 -18.59 -19.31
CA ALA A 184 0.51 -20.00 -18.99
C ALA A 184 1.67 -20.53 -18.11
N SER A 185 2.84 -19.92 -18.18
CA SER A 185 4.00 -20.27 -17.37
C SER A 185 4.09 -19.53 -16.04
N LEU A 186 3.23 -18.51 -15.82
CA LEU A 186 3.18 -17.66 -14.62
C LEU A 186 2.12 -18.20 -13.65
N ALA A 187 2.46 -19.26 -12.92
CA ALA A 187 1.56 -19.81 -11.91
C ALA A 187 1.85 -19.22 -10.51
N VAL A 188 0.78 -19.00 -9.72
CA VAL A 188 0.92 -18.67 -8.30
C VAL A 188 1.67 -19.80 -7.59
N GLY A 189 2.63 -19.44 -6.73
CA GLY A 189 3.53 -20.39 -6.07
C GLY A 189 4.78 -20.75 -6.87
N LYS A 190 4.89 -20.35 -8.16
CA LYS A 190 6.13 -20.57 -8.94
C LYS A 190 7.26 -19.74 -8.35
N LYS A 191 8.40 -20.39 -8.09
CA LYS A 191 9.61 -19.73 -7.58
C LYS A 191 10.42 -19.13 -8.72
N PHE A 192 11.04 -17.99 -8.42
CA PHE A 192 11.95 -17.29 -9.32
C PHE A 192 13.10 -16.66 -8.54
N GLN A 193 14.12 -16.21 -9.24
CA GLN A 193 15.25 -15.49 -8.65
C GLN A 193 15.22 -14.04 -9.08
N VAL A 194 15.49 -13.16 -8.13
CA VAL A 194 15.67 -11.71 -8.37
C VAL A 194 17.07 -11.30 -7.92
N SER A 195 17.83 -10.74 -8.85
CA SER A 195 19.14 -10.13 -8.55
C SER A 195 18.91 -8.65 -8.30
N VAL A 196 19.15 -8.20 -7.07
CA VAL A 196 18.92 -6.81 -6.65
C VAL A 196 20.18 -5.99 -6.90
N ASN A 197 20.02 -4.89 -7.64
CA ASN A 197 21.15 -4.08 -8.11
C ASN A 197 21.91 -3.41 -6.97
N GLU A 198 21.18 -2.88 -5.98
CA GLU A 198 21.73 -2.09 -4.88
C GLU A 198 22.52 -2.95 -3.87
N THR A 199 22.13 -4.21 -3.71
CA THR A 199 22.82 -5.14 -2.80
C THR A 199 23.82 -6.04 -3.50
N GLY A 200 23.71 -6.20 -4.83
CA GLY A 200 24.47 -7.16 -5.62
C GLY A 200 24.15 -8.64 -5.32
N LYS A 201 23.10 -8.90 -4.53
CA LYS A 201 22.70 -10.25 -4.10
C LYS A 201 21.52 -10.75 -4.90
N THR A 202 21.40 -12.08 -4.94
CA THR A 202 20.25 -12.78 -5.54
C THR A 202 19.40 -13.40 -4.44
N TYR A 203 18.09 -13.16 -4.51
CA TYR A 203 17.09 -13.65 -3.56
C TYR A 203 16.11 -14.56 -4.27
N THR A 204 15.64 -15.57 -3.55
CA THR A 204 14.55 -16.42 -4.00
C THR A 204 13.22 -15.76 -3.67
N ALA A 205 12.31 -15.76 -4.63
CA ALA A 205 10.97 -15.27 -4.46
C ALA A 205 9.95 -16.22 -5.09
N GLU A 206 8.70 -16.09 -4.70
CA GLU A 206 7.59 -16.86 -5.27
C GLU A 206 6.47 -15.92 -5.75
N ILE A 207 5.81 -16.28 -6.85
CA ILE A 207 4.66 -15.53 -7.37
C ILE A 207 3.49 -15.69 -6.40
N THR A 208 2.95 -14.57 -5.92
CA THR A 208 1.80 -14.55 -5.01
C THR A 208 0.49 -14.25 -5.72
N ARG A 209 0.53 -13.39 -6.75
CA ARG A 209 -0.65 -13.04 -7.54
C ARG A 209 -0.26 -12.47 -8.91
N LEU A 210 -1.18 -12.54 -9.83
CA LEU A 210 -1.09 -11.92 -11.15
C LEU A 210 -2.05 -10.74 -11.22
N GLY A 211 -1.73 -9.75 -12.03
CA GLY A 211 -2.60 -8.61 -12.30
C GLY A 211 -3.90 -9.04 -12.97
N GLY A 212 -4.99 -8.33 -12.69
CA GLY A 212 -6.31 -8.65 -13.23
C GLY A 212 -6.53 -8.24 -14.69
N LYS A 213 -5.56 -7.58 -15.34
CA LYS A 213 -5.64 -7.15 -16.74
C LYS A 213 -4.28 -7.15 -17.41
N VAL A 214 -4.29 -7.37 -18.72
CA VAL A 214 -3.13 -7.16 -19.59
C VAL A 214 -3.18 -5.72 -20.10
N ASP A 215 -2.02 -5.05 -20.10
CA ASP A 215 -1.89 -3.75 -20.75
C ASP A 215 -1.87 -3.96 -22.29
N PRO A 216 -2.80 -3.34 -23.04
CA PRO A 216 -2.93 -3.62 -24.47
C PRO A 216 -1.81 -3.00 -25.32
N VAL A 217 -1.12 -1.98 -24.81
CA VAL A 217 -0.05 -1.27 -25.53
C VAL A 217 1.26 -2.04 -25.39
N SER A 218 1.65 -2.35 -24.15
CA SER A 218 2.90 -3.07 -23.86
C SER A 218 2.75 -4.59 -23.95
N GLN A 219 1.53 -5.12 -24.06
CA GLN A 219 1.22 -6.55 -24.03
C GLN A 219 1.81 -7.26 -22.80
N THR A 220 1.84 -6.56 -21.66
CA THR A 220 2.38 -7.07 -20.41
C THR A 220 1.32 -7.22 -19.33
N ILE A 221 1.60 -8.08 -18.38
CA ILE A 221 0.81 -8.25 -17.15
C ILE A 221 1.69 -7.98 -15.94
N LYS A 222 1.13 -7.31 -14.93
CA LYS A 222 1.79 -7.15 -13.63
C LYS A 222 1.83 -8.46 -12.88
N VAL A 223 2.99 -8.79 -12.35
CA VAL A 223 3.21 -9.97 -11.53
C VAL A 223 3.74 -9.50 -10.18
N TYR A 224 3.21 -10.10 -9.13
CA TYR A 224 3.59 -9.80 -7.76
C TYR A 224 4.19 -11.04 -7.11
N GLY A 225 5.29 -10.85 -6.42
CA GLY A 225 6.01 -11.92 -5.75
C GLY A 225 6.37 -11.56 -4.32
N ARG A 226 6.58 -12.57 -3.49
CA ARG A 226 7.07 -12.44 -2.13
C ARG A 226 8.48 -13.04 -2.05
N ILE A 227 9.40 -12.35 -1.39
CA ILE A 227 10.73 -12.85 -1.09
C ILE A 227 10.60 -13.95 -0.03
N THR A 228 11.22 -15.09 -0.28
CA THR A 228 11.18 -16.24 0.64
C THR A 228 12.43 -16.36 1.49
N ASP A 229 13.53 -15.75 1.03
CA ASP A 229 14.79 -15.70 1.76
C ASP A 229 14.78 -14.62 2.85
N LYS A 230 15.73 -14.70 3.77
CA LYS A 230 15.95 -13.61 4.73
C LYS A 230 16.50 -12.39 3.99
N ALA A 231 15.81 -11.27 4.08
CA ALA A 231 16.04 -10.07 3.27
C ALA A 231 16.04 -8.79 4.12
N ASP A 232 16.76 -8.82 5.25
CA ASP A 232 16.82 -7.70 6.20
C ASP A 232 17.55 -6.47 5.63
N ASP A 233 18.28 -6.64 4.54
CA ASP A 233 19.06 -5.62 3.82
C ASP A 233 18.31 -5.00 2.65
N LEU A 234 17.09 -5.44 2.37
CA LEU A 234 16.27 -4.86 1.31
C LEU A 234 15.43 -3.69 1.82
N LEU A 235 15.34 -2.68 0.98
CA LEU A 235 14.48 -1.52 1.21
C LEU A 235 13.47 -1.35 0.05
N PRO A 236 12.27 -0.85 0.34
CA PRO A 236 11.35 -0.42 -0.70
C PRO A 236 12.00 0.61 -1.62
N GLY A 237 11.74 0.54 -2.92
CA GLY A 237 12.37 1.39 -3.94
C GLY A 237 13.55 0.75 -4.65
N MET A 238 14.18 -0.27 -4.07
CA MET A 238 15.24 -1.03 -4.73
C MET A 238 14.75 -1.71 -6.01
N SER A 239 15.66 -1.88 -6.96
CA SER A 239 15.40 -2.45 -8.26
C SER A 239 16.23 -3.71 -8.52
N GLY A 240 15.75 -4.56 -9.43
CA GLY A 240 16.47 -5.77 -9.77
C GLY A 240 16.07 -6.34 -11.12
N ALA A 241 16.75 -7.43 -11.45
CA ALA A 241 16.50 -8.22 -12.64
C ALA A 241 15.99 -9.61 -12.26
N ILE A 242 14.96 -10.08 -12.94
CA ILE A 242 14.38 -11.41 -12.73
C ILE A 242 14.81 -12.36 -13.85
N ALA A 243 15.25 -13.55 -13.46
CA ALA A 243 15.39 -14.70 -14.33
C ALA A 243 14.21 -15.66 -14.06
N LEU A 244 13.27 -15.72 -14.98
CA LEU A 244 12.24 -16.76 -15.01
C LEU A 244 12.87 -17.99 -15.66
N LYS A 245 13.03 -19.07 -14.91
CA LYS A 245 13.36 -20.35 -15.54
C LYS A 245 12.11 -20.85 -16.29
N PRO A 246 12.28 -21.31 -17.54
CA PRO A 246 11.20 -21.85 -18.35
C PRO A 246 10.45 -23.01 -17.69
#